data_36e7d3ba4729c20d5a92cd382b21ed65
#
_entry.id   36e7d3ba4729c20d5a92cd382b21ed65
#
_cell.length_a   1.000
_cell.length_b   1.000
_cell.length_c   1.000
_cell.angle_alpha   90.00
_cell.angle_beta   90.00
_cell.angle_gamma   90.00
#
_symmetry.space_group_name_H-M   'P 1'
#
loop_
_entity.id
_entity.type
_entity.pdbx_description
1 polymer ?
#
loop_
_entity_poly.entity_id
_entity_poly.type
_entity_poly.pdbx_seq_one_letter_code
_entity_poly.pdbx_strand_id
1 'polypeptide(L)'
;MFIQGIEKRGHTYYAVYHGKRLANKVVRETKLYIGSFDNIDEPKRIEMEKKLKELEDPSLIQKFHSILLSRGYRLPSPISTLEIEEVYSYGPELALHKVCEEINLVNIITDLSPKGGGPELGKVVESMVIARNCDPCSYYQLSDWYSRSALPFIVKLPISDFTYDVALNALNYLQPKNTIPMQIAIYENIRKVYGYECDRLDIDLTSTFFEGDECVLAEFGHPRGHSADKLQIVIAFVIDQKGVLVTHRVWPGNRTDAKSLKPVDRCLKNEFGLDAPRVVDRGMATWENLNYMDRKKERYLVALRAEVKSTKLLKEIKKPRDDWISVGDGEVAASVIRGKRKYVVVWNASVAETNKKERKSKVSKAEEELNKILISVEKGKISDKSDRDEKIGYIKRKYGVTKYIDIKDKIDGLNFTVERKKILEDAEKYDGYQVFVTTELDLSEKEVIESYRIRDQIEKAIRTLKSFIGLHPQNVRTKEHVLGNIFVCATALQLRSILRMKLKDKGIDTSIEEAMRTLDRLKAIHIAVGKDGEVHVYRKLRRTDGELKTLIEVFSMAENEKLPEVDV
;
A
#
# COMPACT_ATOMS: atom_id res chain seq x y z
N MET A 1 -21.42 37.06 43.24
CA MET A 1 -22.75 37.75 43.17
C MET A 1 -23.85 36.69 42.95
N PHE A 2 -25.16 37.04 43.17
CA PHE A 2 -26.23 36.08 42.95
C PHE A 2 -27.53 36.78 42.49
N ILE A 3 -28.35 36.08 41.68
CA ILE A 3 -29.67 36.56 41.27
C ILE A 3 -30.71 36.06 42.25
N GLN A 4 -31.56 36.97 42.76
CA GLN A 4 -32.66 36.65 43.66
C GLN A 4 -33.94 37.33 43.20
N GLY A 5 -35.06 36.59 43.28
CA GLY A 5 -36.41 37.10 43.05
C GLY A 5 -37.02 37.57 44.37
N ILE A 6 -37.81 38.68 44.30
CA ILE A 6 -38.62 39.22 45.37
C ILE A 6 -40.06 39.33 44.87
N GLU A 7 -40.98 38.74 45.61
CA GLU A 7 -42.42 38.86 45.31
C GLU A 7 -42.94 40.20 45.77
N LYS A 8 -43.65 40.89 44.84
CA LYS A 8 -44.30 42.15 45.13
C LYS A 8 -45.60 42.27 44.32
N ARG A 9 -46.72 42.41 44.98
CA ARG A 9 -48.06 42.54 44.36
C ARG A 9 -48.40 41.41 43.37
N GLY A 10 -48.06 40.15 43.72
CA GLY A 10 -48.34 38.98 42.90
C GLY A 10 -47.34 38.74 41.73
N HIS A 11 -46.34 39.56 41.60
CA HIS A 11 -45.29 39.41 40.58
C HIS A 11 -43.91 39.19 41.23
N THR A 12 -43.07 38.37 40.61
CA THR A 12 -41.66 38.15 41.05
C THR A 12 -40.74 39.04 40.25
N TYR A 13 -40.03 39.92 40.95
CA TYR A 13 -38.99 40.81 40.38
C TYR A 13 -37.62 40.32 40.75
N TYR A 14 -36.71 40.29 39.80
CA TYR A 14 -35.34 39.77 39.96
C TYR A 14 -34.31 40.88 39.93
N ALA A 15 -33.28 40.73 40.75
CA ALA A 15 -32.11 41.60 40.76
C ALA A 15 -30.85 40.82 41.12
N VAL A 16 -29.69 41.34 40.69
CA VAL A 16 -28.36 40.86 41.08
C VAL A 16 -27.97 41.56 42.37
N TYR A 17 -27.61 40.76 43.35
CA TYR A 17 -27.13 41.24 44.67
C TYR A 17 -25.68 40.86 44.91
N HIS A 18 -24.94 41.78 45.54
CA HIS A 18 -23.65 41.51 46.15
C HIS A 18 -23.79 41.51 47.67
N GLY A 19 -23.42 40.40 48.33
CA GLY A 19 -23.45 40.29 49.76
C GLY A 19 -22.15 40.88 50.39
N LYS A 20 -22.26 41.99 51.15
CA LYS A 20 -21.17 42.51 51.97
C LYS A 20 -21.40 42.22 53.43
N ARG A 21 -20.38 41.75 54.13
CA ARG A 21 -20.45 41.50 55.57
C ARG A 21 -20.05 42.83 56.27
N LEU A 22 -21.00 43.44 56.95
CA LEU A 22 -20.75 44.58 57.84
C LEU A 22 -21.00 44.16 59.27
N ALA A 23 -19.95 44.07 60.07
CA ALA A 23 -19.96 43.52 61.41
C ALA A 23 -20.62 42.11 61.42
N ASN A 24 -21.68 41.88 62.22
CA ASN A 24 -22.35 40.58 62.34
C ASN A 24 -23.59 40.43 61.39
N LYS A 25 -23.78 41.33 60.44
CA LYS A 25 -24.94 41.27 59.48
C LYS A 25 -24.45 41.25 58.05
N VAL A 26 -25.07 40.43 57.22
CA VAL A 26 -24.87 40.45 55.75
C VAL A 26 -25.85 41.47 55.17
N VAL A 27 -25.27 42.57 54.62
CA VAL A 27 -26.05 43.58 53.92
C VAL A 27 -25.99 43.26 52.41
N ARG A 28 -27.12 43.31 51.72
CA ARG A 28 -27.22 43.08 50.29
C ARG A 28 -27.21 44.41 49.56
N GLU A 29 -26.28 44.56 48.66
CA GLU A 29 -26.20 45.70 47.75
C GLU A 29 -26.74 45.27 46.37
N THR A 30 -27.71 45.96 45.81
CA THR A 30 -28.23 45.71 44.48
C THR A 30 -27.22 46.21 43.44
N LYS A 31 -26.73 45.35 42.58
CA LYS A 31 -25.79 45.66 41.48
C LYS A 31 -26.50 45.90 40.15
N LEU A 32 -27.53 45.10 39.86
CA LEU A 32 -28.32 45.22 38.62
C LEU A 32 -29.77 44.81 38.89
N TYR A 33 -30.72 45.63 38.46
CA TYR A 33 -32.15 45.32 38.49
C TYR A 33 -32.54 44.68 37.16
N ILE A 34 -33.04 43.46 37.19
CA ILE A 34 -33.45 42.68 36.00
C ILE A 34 -34.95 42.94 35.67
N GLY A 35 -35.79 43.05 36.67
CA GLY A 35 -37.22 43.21 36.52
C GLY A 35 -37.98 41.89 36.59
N SER A 36 -39.25 41.88 36.12
CA SER A 36 -40.05 40.66 36.01
C SER A 36 -39.71 39.86 34.76
N PHE A 37 -39.70 38.54 34.88
CA PHE A 37 -39.53 37.63 33.75
C PHE A 37 -40.87 37.34 33.01
N ASP A 38 -42.03 37.87 33.48
CA ASP A 38 -43.34 37.52 32.95
C ASP A 38 -43.57 38.01 31.52
N ASN A 39 -42.76 38.99 31.02
CA ASN A 39 -42.85 39.55 29.68
C ASN A 39 -41.45 39.97 29.15
N ILE A 40 -40.46 39.10 29.22
CA ILE A 40 -39.16 39.35 28.58
C ILE A 40 -39.27 38.99 27.10
N ASP A 41 -39.12 39.98 26.23
CA ASP A 41 -38.89 39.77 24.79
C ASP A 41 -37.39 39.55 24.48
N GLU A 42 -37.10 39.15 23.26
CA GLU A 42 -35.71 38.84 22.85
C GLU A 42 -34.77 40.04 22.94
N PRO A 43 -35.13 41.27 22.51
CA PRO A 43 -34.28 42.44 22.67
C PRO A 43 -33.90 42.71 24.13
N LYS A 44 -34.88 42.60 25.04
CA LYS A 44 -34.65 42.81 26.49
C LYS A 44 -33.79 41.70 27.12
N ARG A 45 -33.96 40.47 26.64
CA ARG A 45 -33.11 39.36 27.04
C ARG A 45 -31.62 39.61 26.68
N ILE A 46 -31.35 40.00 25.42
CA ILE A 46 -30.01 40.31 24.90
C ILE A 46 -29.40 41.48 25.69
N GLU A 47 -30.18 42.52 25.95
CA GLU A 47 -29.71 43.66 26.74
C GLU A 47 -29.34 43.24 28.17
N MET A 48 -30.12 42.38 28.81
CA MET A 48 -29.81 41.89 30.14
C MET A 48 -28.59 40.97 30.15
N GLU A 49 -28.43 40.09 29.17
CA GLU A 49 -27.23 39.26 29.03
C GLU A 49 -25.96 40.12 28.89
N LYS A 50 -26.00 41.19 28.09
CA LYS A 50 -24.91 42.15 27.95
C LYS A 50 -24.57 42.81 29.30
N LYS A 51 -25.55 43.29 30.01
CA LYS A 51 -25.36 43.92 31.34
C LYS A 51 -24.82 42.91 32.37
N LEU A 52 -25.26 41.64 32.31
CA LEU A 52 -24.76 40.59 33.20
C LEU A 52 -23.31 40.21 32.89
N LYS A 53 -22.88 40.24 31.60
CA LYS A 53 -21.50 40.05 31.20
C LYS A 53 -20.56 41.14 31.74
N GLU A 54 -21.03 42.40 31.77
CA GLU A 54 -20.27 43.52 32.32
C GLU A 54 -19.99 43.38 33.85
N LEU A 55 -20.67 42.50 34.56
CA LEU A 55 -20.43 42.20 35.97
C LEU A 55 -19.34 41.14 36.19
N GLU A 56 -18.73 40.63 35.13
CA GLU A 56 -17.56 39.70 35.14
C GLU A 56 -17.76 38.43 35.99
N ASP A 57 -19.00 37.98 36.16
CA ASP A 57 -19.38 36.77 36.90
C ASP A 57 -20.17 35.80 36.00
N PRO A 58 -19.52 34.80 35.36
CA PRO A 58 -20.18 33.87 34.45
C PRO A 58 -21.38 33.10 35.07
N SER A 59 -21.38 32.90 36.38
CA SER A 59 -22.44 32.18 37.08
C SER A 59 -23.80 32.92 37.04
N LEU A 60 -23.78 34.24 36.88
CA LEU A 60 -24.98 35.07 36.77
C LEU A 60 -25.74 34.79 35.46
N ILE A 61 -25.03 34.61 34.35
CA ILE A 61 -25.64 34.30 33.04
C ILE A 61 -26.27 32.92 33.09
N GLN A 62 -25.56 31.92 33.64
CA GLN A 62 -26.11 30.58 33.79
C GLN A 62 -27.36 30.58 34.66
N LYS A 63 -27.38 31.34 35.75
CA LYS A 63 -28.53 31.47 36.64
C LYS A 63 -29.67 32.19 35.97
N PHE A 64 -29.41 33.25 35.21
CA PHE A 64 -30.40 33.99 34.43
C PHE A 64 -31.09 33.06 33.41
N HIS A 65 -30.32 32.31 32.62
CA HIS A 65 -30.84 31.31 31.69
C HIS A 65 -31.66 30.22 32.38
N SER A 66 -31.18 29.72 33.52
CA SER A 66 -31.91 28.72 34.31
C SER A 66 -33.30 29.22 34.76
N ILE A 67 -33.42 30.50 35.16
CA ILE A 67 -34.70 31.11 35.54
C ILE A 67 -35.61 31.27 34.32
N LEU A 68 -35.11 31.70 33.19
CA LEU A 68 -35.87 31.80 31.93
C LEU A 68 -36.43 30.44 31.51
N LEU A 69 -35.61 29.39 31.50
CA LEU A 69 -36.02 28.03 31.17
C LEU A 69 -37.08 27.48 32.13
N SER A 70 -36.93 27.73 33.45
CA SER A 70 -37.93 27.30 34.45
C SER A 70 -39.28 27.96 34.28
N ARG A 71 -39.36 29.09 33.57
CA ARG A 71 -40.58 29.82 33.23
C ARG A 71 -41.10 29.56 31.82
N GLY A 72 -40.53 28.53 31.13
CA GLY A 72 -41.00 28.10 29.82
C GLY A 72 -40.48 28.94 28.65
N TYR A 73 -39.56 29.87 28.86
CA TYR A 73 -38.88 30.55 27.75
C TYR A 73 -37.97 29.59 27.00
N ARG A 74 -38.13 29.54 25.69
CA ARG A 74 -37.16 28.86 24.83
C ARG A 74 -36.00 29.84 24.62
N LEU A 75 -34.92 29.58 25.29
CA LEU A 75 -33.68 30.27 24.93
C LEU A 75 -33.30 29.85 23.52
N PRO A 76 -32.87 30.77 22.65
CA PRO A 76 -32.29 30.36 21.40
C PRO A 76 -31.15 29.40 21.75
N SER A 77 -31.22 28.20 21.21
CA SER A 77 -30.17 27.24 21.40
C SER A 77 -28.89 27.91 20.89
N PRO A 78 -27.79 27.92 21.65
CA PRO A 78 -26.49 28.33 21.10
C PRO A 78 -26.10 27.50 19.87
N ILE A 79 -26.84 26.40 19.62
CA ILE A 79 -26.72 25.48 18.49
C ILE A 79 -27.56 25.89 17.26
N SER A 80 -28.37 26.96 17.31
CA SER A 80 -29.23 27.37 16.17
C SER A 80 -28.43 27.94 14.98
N THR A 81 -27.10 28.03 15.10
CA THR A 81 -26.18 28.47 14.05
C THR A 81 -24.99 27.50 13.88
N LEU A 82 -25.19 26.24 14.21
CA LEU A 82 -24.17 25.21 14.05
C LEU A 82 -24.38 24.56 12.69
N GLU A 83 -23.61 24.96 11.71
CA GLU A 83 -23.59 24.37 10.38
C GLU A 83 -22.42 23.38 10.29
N ILE A 84 -22.72 22.14 9.93
CA ILE A 84 -21.67 21.16 9.58
C ILE A 84 -21.30 21.46 8.14
N GLU A 85 -20.12 22.05 7.94
CA GLU A 85 -19.66 22.38 6.60
C GLU A 85 -19.10 21.15 5.90
N GLU A 86 -18.25 20.37 6.58
CA GLU A 86 -17.62 19.18 5.99
C GLU A 86 -17.33 18.09 7.02
N VAL A 87 -17.29 16.86 6.52
CA VAL A 87 -16.93 15.66 7.30
C VAL A 87 -15.83 14.93 6.56
N TYR A 88 -14.63 14.89 7.15
CA TYR A 88 -13.45 14.26 6.56
C TYR A 88 -13.22 12.85 7.10
N SER A 89 -12.64 11.97 6.28
CA SER A 89 -11.93 10.79 6.77
C SER A 89 -10.77 11.25 7.68
N TYR A 90 -10.54 10.55 8.79
CA TYR A 90 -9.53 10.95 9.75
C TYR A 90 -8.68 9.75 10.24
N GLY A 91 -9.35 8.65 10.55
CA GLY A 91 -8.69 7.51 11.18
C GLY A 91 -7.60 6.87 10.33
N PRO A 92 -7.84 6.55 9.06
CA PRO A 92 -6.85 5.98 8.16
C PRO A 92 -5.63 6.90 7.98
N GLU A 93 -5.88 8.19 7.78
CA GLU A 93 -4.85 9.21 7.57
C GLU A 93 -3.98 9.37 8.82
N LEU A 94 -4.60 9.43 10.00
CA LEU A 94 -3.89 9.51 11.27
C LEU A 94 -3.05 8.26 11.54
N ALA A 95 -3.58 7.06 11.29
CA ALA A 95 -2.84 5.81 11.50
C ALA A 95 -1.57 5.76 10.63
N LEU A 96 -1.66 6.19 9.37
CA LEU A 96 -0.51 6.26 8.47
C LEU A 96 0.48 7.35 8.88
N HIS A 97 -0.02 8.52 9.29
CA HIS A 97 0.82 9.60 9.83
C HIS A 97 1.60 9.15 11.07
N LYS A 98 0.95 8.43 12.01
CA LYS A 98 1.65 7.88 13.18
C LYS A 98 2.78 6.93 12.80
N VAL A 99 2.61 6.11 11.79
CA VAL A 99 3.71 5.28 11.24
C VAL A 99 4.81 6.17 10.66
N CYS A 100 4.48 7.23 9.92
CA CYS A 100 5.47 8.18 9.39
C CYS A 100 6.27 8.85 10.51
N GLU A 101 5.61 9.24 11.62
CA GLU A 101 6.28 9.79 12.81
C GLU A 101 7.20 8.75 13.45
N GLU A 102 6.70 7.51 13.71
CA GLU A 102 7.49 6.42 14.31
C GLU A 102 8.78 6.14 13.55
N ILE A 103 8.72 6.09 12.21
CA ILE A 103 9.89 5.83 11.35
C ILE A 103 10.65 7.08 10.95
N ASN A 104 10.27 8.25 11.47
CA ASN A 104 10.91 9.54 11.19
C ASN A 104 10.98 9.90 9.69
N LEU A 105 9.93 9.54 8.94
CA LEU A 105 9.91 9.64 7.48
C LEU A 105 10.16 11.06 6.96
N VAL A 106 9.45 12.04 7.53
CA VAL A 106 9.52 13.45 7.10
C VAL A 106 10.93 14.02 7.23
N ASN A 107 11.58 13.82 8.38
CA ASN A 107 12.92 14.32 8.60
C ASN A 107 13.95 13.62 7.71
N ILE A 108 13.87 12.29 7.56
CA ILE A 108 14.77 11.54 6.67
C ILE A 108 14.68 12.07 5.23
N ILE A 109 13.47 12.32 4.72
CA ILE A 109 13.30 12.85 3.36
C ILE A 109 13.83 14.27 3.26
N THR A 110 13.52 15.14 4.24
CA THR A 110 13.96 16.54 4.25
C THR A 110 15.48 16.65 4.32
N ASP A 111 16.11 15.92 5.25
CA ASP A 111 17.55 16.01 5.52
C ASP A 111 18.41 15.45 4.38
N LEU A 112 17.93 14.38 3.73
CA LEU A 112 18.64 13.73 2.62
C LEU A 112 18.27 14.31 1.23
N SER A 113 17.39 15.28 1.20
CA SER A 113 17.05 15.97 -0.05
C SER A 113 18.04 17.07 -0.41
N PRO A 114 18.24 17.36 -1.71
CA PRO A 114 19.07 18.49 -2.11
C PRO A 114 18.43 19.82 -1.65
N LYS A 115 19.26 20.82 -1.39
CA LYS A 115 18.87 22.13 -0.84
C LYS A 115 17.71 22.84 -1.57
N GLY A 116 17.43 22.51 -2.83
CA GLY A 116 16.31 23.05 -3.61
C GLY A 116 14.94 22.46 -3.28
N GLY A 117 14.86 21.37 -2.49
CA GLY A 117 13.58 20.73 -2.15
C GLY A 117 12.71 21.51 -1.17
N GLY A 118 13.32 22.47 -0.46
CA GLY A 118 12.64 23.26 0.57
C GLY A 118 12.38 22.49 1.88
N PRO A 119 12.05 23.18 2.96
CA PRO A 119 11.86 22.57 4.29
C PRO A 119 10.60 21.71 4.38
N GLU A 120 9.62 21.92 3.52
CA GLU A 120 8.34 21.19 3.54
C GLU A 120 8.31 19.95 2.65
N LEU A 121 9.41 19.64 1.93
CA LEU A 121 9.43 18.50 0.99
C LEU A 121 9.04 17.17 1.67
N GLY A 122 9.51 16.92 2.88
CA GLY A 122 9.16 15.73 3.64
C GLY A 122 7.66 15.62 3.89
N LYS A 123 7.00 16.72 4.26
CA LYS A 123 5.54 16.77 4.47
C LYS A 123 4.74 16.59 3.17
N VAL A 124 5.22 17.20 2.08
CA VAL A 124 4.61 17.01 0.75
C VAL A 124 4.68 15.55 0.34
N VAL A 125 5.83 14.89 0.50
CA VAL A 125 6.00 13.46 0.17
C VAL A 125 5.17 12.59 1.10
N GLU A 126 5.14 12.87 2.41
CA GLU A 126 4.27 12.17 3.35
C GLU A 126 2.81 12.23 2.92
N SER A 127 2.31 13.43 2.57
CA SER A 127 0.94 13.62 2.12
C SER A 127 0.63 12.80 0.86
N MET A 128 1.56 12.76 -0.12
CA MET A 128 1.43 11.92 -1.31
C MET A 128 1.40 10.42 -0.97
N VAL A 129 2.24 9.99 -0.04
CA VAL A 129 2.34 8.57 0.40
C VAL A 129 1.07 8.15 1.13
N ILE A 130 0.50 9.00 1.98
CA ILE A 130 -0.76 8.75 2.69
C ILE A 130 -1.91 8.71 1.68
N ALA A 131 -1.99 9.65 0.74
CA ALA A 131 -3.00 9.67 -0.31
C ALA A 131 -3.03 8.35 -1.11
N ARG A 132 -1.87 7.79 -1.45
CA ARG A 132 -1.77 6.50 -2.15
C ARG A 132 -2.34 5.32 -1.35
N ASN A 133 -2.46 5.45 -0.04
CA ASN A 133 -3.04 4.42 0.83
C ASN A 133 -4.53 4.64 1.14
N CYS A 134 -5.00 5.88 1.08
CA CYS A 134 -6.39 6.24 1.41
C CYS A 134 -7.28 6.32 0.17
N ASP A 135 -6.85 7.10 -0.83
CA ASP A 135 -7.58 7.32 -2.09
C ASP A 135 -6.60 7.56 -3.26
N PRO A 136 -6.09 6.49 -3.87
CA PRO A 136 -5.13 6.60 -4.97
C PRO A 136 -5.73 7.34 -6.17
N CYS A 137 -5.29 8.54 -6.41
CA CYS A 137 -5.75 9.42 -7.49
C CYS A 137 -4.59 9.91 -8.36
N SER A 138 -4.91 10.60 -9.46
CA SER A 138 -3.90 11.27 -10.30
C SER A 138 -3.31 12.49 -9.57
N TYR A 139 -2.11 12.92 -9.97
CA TYR A 139 -1.52 14.15 -9.39
C TYR A 139 -2.39 15.38 -9.61
N TYR A 140 -3.16 15.42 -10.70
CA TYR A 140 -4.11 16.50 -10.97
C TYR A 140 -5.24 16.58 -9.93
N GLN A 141 -5.74 15.43 -9.48
CA GLN A 141 -6.80 15.33 -8.47
C GLN A 141 -6.27 15.40 -7.03
N LEU A 142 -4.95 15.26 -6.85
CA LEU A 142 -4.34 15.09 -5.54
C LEU A 142 -4.49 16.33 -4.64
N SER A 143 -4.36 17.55 -5.21
CA SER A 143 -4.54 18.78 -4.46
C SER A 143 -5.99 18.99 -4.00
N ASP A 144 -6.96 18.63 -4.86
CA ASP A 144 -8.37 18.67 -4.52
C ASP A 144 -8.72 17.63 -3.44
N TRP A 145 -8.18 16.40 -3.54
CA TRP A 145 -8.33 15.40 -2.49
C TRP A 145 -7.71 15.87 -1.16
N TYR A 146 -6.51 16.46 -1.22
CA TYR A 146 -5.80 16.96 -0.03
C TYR A 146 -6.62 18.02 0.69
N SER A 147 -7.19 19.00 -0.03
CA SER A 147 -8.01 20.07 0.54
C SER A 147 -9.28 19.55 1.23
N ARG A 148 -9.81 18.39 0.80
CA ARG A 148 -11.00 17.73 1.36
C ARG A 148 -10.69 16.58 2.31
N SER A 149 -9.43 16.43 2.73
CA SER A 149 -8.96 15.42 3.66
C SER A 149 -8.61 16.04 5.01
N ALA A 150 -8.39 15.21 6.04
CA ALA A 150 -7.90 15.68 7.33
C ALA A 150 -6.37 15.96 7.33
N LEU A 151 -5.66 15.67 6.24
CA LEU A 151 -4.19 15.77 6.17
C LEU A 151 -3.64 17.18 6.43
N PRO A 152 -4.25 18.28 5.94
CA PRO A 152 -3.75 19.64 6.25
C PRO A 152 -3.58 19.87 7.75
N PHE A 153 -4.51 19.36 8.56
CA PHE A 153 -4.49 19.47 10.02
C PHE A 153 -3.51 18.49 10.68
N ILE A 154 -3.42 17.26 10.15
CA ILE A 154 -2.56 16.19 10.68
C ILE A 154 -1.09 16.51 10.42
N VAL A 155 -0.73 16.79 9.17
CA VAL A 155 0.65 17.01 8.71
C VAL A 155 1.12 18.44 8.99
N LYS A 156 0.17 19.35 9.28
CA LYS A 156 0.43 20.79 9.47
C LYS A 156 1.13 21.41 8.25
N LEU A 157 0.57 21.16 7.08
CA LEU A 157 0.95 21.75 5.81
C LEU A 157 -0.27 22.47 5.25
N PRO A 158 -0.25 23.82 5.09
CA PRO A 158 -1.38 24.59 4.59
C PRO A 158 -1.87 24.09 3.22
N ILE A 159 -3.17 24.18 2.95
CA ILE A 159 -3.76 23.79 1.67
C ILE A 159 -3.11 24.57 0.52
N SER A 160 -2.82 25.86 0.72
CA SER A 160 -2.13 26.73 -0.24
C SER A 160 -0.75 26.19 -0.66
N ASP A 161 -0.09 25.46 0.22
CA ASP A 161 1.28 24.97 0.04
C ASP A 161 1.33 23.57 -0.57
N PHE A 162 0.16 22.93 -0.80
CA PHE A 162 0.03 21.61 -1.43
C PHE A 162 -0.74 21.70 -2.75
N THR A 163 -0.10 22.23 -3.78
CA THR A 163 -0.67 22.37 -5.13
C THR A 163 -0.22 21.24 -6.06
N TYR A 164 -0.88 21.13 -7.22
CA TYR A 164 -0.46 20.22 -8.30
C TYR A 164 1.02 20.41 -8.67
N ASP A 165 1.47 21.63 -8.85
CA ASP A 165 2.85 21.94 -9.23
C ASP A 165 3.83 21.60 -8.12
N VAL A 166 3.48 21.84 -6.86
CA VAL A 166 4.30 21.46 -5.70
C VAL A 166 4.46 19.95 -5.63
N ALA A 167 3.39 19.18 -5.78
CA ALA A 167 3.42 17.72 -5.78
C ALA A 167 4.26 17.15 -6.94
N LEU A 168 4.12 17.69 -8.16
CA LEU A 168 4.95 17.29 -9.30
C LEU A 168 6.42 17.70 -9.12
N ASN A 169 6.68 18.90 -8.64
CA ASN A 169 8.04 19.37 -8.40
C ASN A 169 8.74 18.52 -7.32
N ALA A 170 8.02 18.06 -6.30
CA ALA A 170 8.56 17.16 -5.30
C ALA A 170 9.16 15.87 -5.93
N LEU A 171 8.55 15.33 -6.99
CA LEU A 171 9.07 14.15 -7.69
C LEU A 171 10.45 14.37 -8.32
N ASN A 172 10.79 15.58 -8.72
CA ASN A 172 12.09 15.92 -9.30
C ASN A 172 13.25 15.71 -8.31
N TYR A 173 12.98 15.84 -7.02
CA TYR A 173 13.97 15.62 -5.95
C TYR A 173 14.10 14.14 -5.55
N LEU A 174 13.12 13.29 -5.91
CA LEU A 174 13.06 11.87 -5.59
C LEU A 174 13.78 11.01 -6.65
N GLN A 175 15.03 11.37 -6.95
CA GLN A 175 15.86 10.65 -7.92
C GLN A 175 16.75 9.60 -7.23
N PRO A 176 17.22 8.55 -7.93
CA PRO A 176 18.00 7.45 -7.31
C PRO A 176 19.18 7.92 -6.45
N LYS A 177 19.88 8.97 -6.86
CA LYS A 177 20.99 9.53 -6.07
C LYS A 177 20.58 10.03 -4.67
N ASN A 178 19.32 10.43 -4.51
CA ASN A 178 18.75 10.90 -3.24
C ASN A 178 17.92 9.80 -2.58
N THR A 179 17.12 9.07 -3.36
CA THR A 179 16.19 8.06 -2.80
C THR A 179 16.88 6.79 -2.32
N ILE A 180 18.09 6.47 -2.81
CA ILE A 180 18.85 5.33 -2.27
C ILE A 180 19.26 5.58 -0.82
N PRO A 181 19.93 6.69 -0.46
CA PRO A 181 20.18 7.03 0.94
C PRO A 181 18.92 7.10 1.79
N MET A 182 17.81 7.66 1.26
CA MET A 182 16.52 7.70 1.96
C MET A 182 16.00 6.30 2.26
N GLN A 183 16.00 5.39 1.28
CA GLN A 183 15.55 4.00 1.48
C GLN A 183 16.38 3.28 2.55
N ILE A 184 17.70 3.49 2.56
CA ILE A 184 18.60 2.93 3.57
C ILE A 184 18.19 3.45 4.96
N ALA A 185 18.14 4.77 5.14
CA ALA A 185 17.84 5.39 6.43
C ALA A 185 16.43 5.00 6.94
N ILE A 186 15.42 4.97 6.04
CA ILE A 186 14.06 4.56 6.38
C ILE A 186 14.07 3.09 6.85
N TYR A 187 14.69 2.18 6.10
CA TYR A 187 14.70 0.77 6.45
C TYR A 187 15.49 0.47 7.73
N GLU A 188 16.63 1.11 7.94
CA GLU A 188 17.40 1.03 9.18
C GLU A 188 16.58 1.51 10.38
N ASN A 189 15.86 2.63 10.21
CA ASN A 189 15.02 3.17 11.28
C ASN A 189 13.83 2.26 11.58
N ILE A 190 13.20 1.66 10.57
CA ILE A 190 12.14 0.65 10.76
C ILE A 190 12.67 -0.52 11.60
N ARG A 191 13.82 -1.11 11.24
CA ARG A 191 14.39 -2.22 12.02
C ARG A 191 14.69 -1.82 13.47
N LYS A 192 15.22 -0.62 13.65
CA LYS A 192 15.54 -0.07 14.98
C LYS A 192 14.28 0.14 15.81
N VAL A 193 13.24 0.77 15.26
CA VAL A 193 11.99 1.09 15.97
C VAL A 193 11.23 -0.18 16.34
N TYR A 194 11.16 -1.15 15.44
CA TYR A 194 10.41 -2.40 15.68
C TYR A 194 11.25 -3.56 16.20
N GLY A 195 12.54 -3.33 16.45
CA GLY A 195 13.42 -4.24 17.21
C GLY A 195 13.65 -5.59 16.52
N TYR A 196 13.92 -5.63 15.20
CA TYR A 196 14.21 -6.88 14.51
C TYR A 196 15.40 -6.76 13.54
N GLU A 197 16.04 -7.89 13.26
CA GLU A 197 17.09 -8.01 12.25
C GLU A 197 16.54 -8.57 10.95
N CYS A 198 17.22 -8.23 9.85
CA CYS A 198 16.89 -8.77 8.53
C CYS A 198 17.55 -10.15 8.36
N ASP A 199 16.74 -11.20 8.37
CA ASP A 199 17.20 -12.58 8.23
C ASP A 199 16.83 -13.23 6.89
N ARG A 200 16.13 -12.50 6.02
CA ARG A 200 15.70 -12.96 4.71
C ARG A 200 15.39 -11.78 3.78
N LEU A 201 15.69 -11.95 2.49
CA LEU A 201 15.40 -10.97 1.44
C LEU A 201 14.74 -11.65 0.24
N ASP A 202 13.45 -11.37 0.04
CA ASP A 202 12.69 -11.82 -1.13
C ASP A 202 12.82 -10.80 -2.25
N ILE A 203 13.31 -11.23 -3.42
CA ILE A 203 13.55 -10.39 -4.59
C ILE A 203 12.59 -10.80 -5.70
N ASP A 204 11.83 -9.86 -6.21
CA ASP A 204 10.95 -10.10 -7.36
C ASP A 204 10.97 -8.92 -8.33
N LEU A 205 10.66 -9.21 -9.60
CA LEU A 205 10.57 -8.21 -10.67
C LEU A 205 9.15 -8.07 -11.17
N THR A 206 8.80 -6.84 -11.40
CA THR A 206 7.53 -6.51 -12.04
C THR A 206 7.74 -5.51 -13.16
N SER A 207 6.69 -5.26 -13.94
CA SER A 207 6.67 -4.17 -14.91
C SER A 207 5.42 -3.34 -14.73
N THR A 208 5.51 -2.06 -15.05
CA THR A 208 4.35 -1.18 -15.24
C THR A 208 4.43 -0.55 -16.61
N PHE A 209 3.27 -0.31 -17.23
CA PHE A 209 3.19 0.20 -18.59
C PHE A 209 2.77 1.67 -18.63
N PHE A 210 2.94 2.27 -19.78
CA PHE A 210 2.53 3.63 -20.12
C PHE A 210 1.39 3.60 -21.13
N GLU A 211 0.50 4.58 -21.03
CA GLU A 211 -0.47 4.86 -22.08
C GLU A 211 0.11 5.80 -23.17
N GLY A 212 1.25 6.46 -22.90
CA GLY A 212 2.00 7.32 -23.82
C GLY A 212 3.42 6.81 -24.06
N ASP A 213 4.21 7.56 -24.82
CA ASP A 213 5.55 7.21 -25.32
C ASP A 213 6.66 8.21 -24.91
N GLU A 214 6.35 9.19 -24.07
CA GLU A 214 7.27 10.29 -23.76
C GLU A 214 8.42 9.92 -22.78
N CYS A 215 8.28 8.83 -22.01
CA CYS A 215 9.29 8.46 -21.03
C CYS A 215 10.48 7.75 -21.66
N VAL A 216 11.67 8.30 -21.55
CA VAL A 216 12.93 7.72 -22.08
C VAL A 216 13.32 6.36 -21.46
N LEU A 217 12.72 5.95 -20.35
CA LEU A 217 12.88 4.62 -19.75
C LEU A 217 11.88 3.61 -20.30
N ALA A 218 10.83 4.08 -21.00
CA ALA A 218 9.77 3.25 -21.52
C ALA A 218 10.25 2.53 -22.79
N GLU A 219 10.31 1.20 -22.72
CA GLU A 219 10.70 0.35 -23.84
C GLU A 219 9.79 -0.86 -23.94
N PHE A 220 9.67 -1.41 -25.14
CA PHE A 220 9.02 -2.70 -25.33
C PHE A 220 9.83 -3.82 -24.67
N GLY A 221 9.15 -4.75 -24.03
CA GLY A 221 9.79 -5.84 -23.34
C GLY A 221 8.84 -7.00 -23.08
N HIS A 222 9.27 -7.95 -22.26
CA HIS A 222 8.42 -9.06 -21.86
C HIS A 222 7.38 -8.59 -20.85
N PRO A 223 6.08 -8.58 -21.20
CA PRO A 223 5.04 -8.05 -20.33
C PRO A 223 4.80 -8.94 -19.11
N ARG A 224 4.60 -8.33 -17.96
CA ARG A 224 4.25 -8.99 -16.68
C ARG A 224 2.88 -8.50 -16.21
N GLY A 225 1.82 -9.03 -16.84
CA GLY A 225 0.44 -8.72 -16.49
C GLY A 225 -0.21 -7.58 -17.27
N HIS A 226 0.29 -7.28 -18.47
CA HIS A 226 -0.32 -6.37 -19.44
C HIS A 226 -0.07 -6.85 -20.88
N SER A 227 -0.62 -6.18 -21.90
CA SER A 227 -0.42 -6.54 -23.30
C SER A 227 0.99 -6.20 -23.79
N ALA A 228 1.47 -6.95 -24.81
CA ALA A 228 2.84 -6.83 -25.31
C ALA A 228 3.08 -5.59 -26.19
N ASP A 229 2.02 -4.89 -26.60
CA ASP A 229 2.00 -3.68 -27.40
C ASP A 229 2.22 -2.39 -26.59
N LYS A 230 2.36 -2.50 -25.26
CA LYS A 230 2.58 -1.34 -24.38
C LYS A 230 4.05 -1.16 -24.04
N LEU A 231 4.50 0.10 -24.09
CA LEU A 231 5.77 0.52 -23.51
C LEU A 231 5.75 0.32 -22.00
N GLN A 232 6.84 -0.15 -21.42
CA GLN A 232 6.93 -0.49 -19.99
C GLN A 232 8.26 -0.08 -19.39
N ILE A 233 8.33 -0.08 -18.07
CA ILE A 233 9.55 -0.12 -17.28
C ILE A 233 9.58 -1.40 -16.43
N VAL A 234 10.78 -1.83 -16.04
CA VAL A 234 10.97 -2.96 -15.15
C VAL A 234 11.41 -2.46 -13.77
N ILE A 235 10.79 -2.99 -12.74
CA ILE A 235 11.06 -2.62 -11.35
C ILE A 235 11.39 -3.88 -10.56
N ALA A 236 12.51 -3.89 -9.83
CA ALA A 236 12.77 -4.88 -8.79
C ALA A 236 12.27 -4.33 -7.46
N PHE A 237 11.59 -5.15 -6.70
CA PHE A 237 11.25 -4.94 -5.31
C PHE A 237 11.96 -5.97 -4.44
N VAL A 238 12.39 -5.54 -3.27
CA VAL A 238 12.97 -6.40 -2.25
C VAL A 238 12.19 -6.20 -0.96
N ILE A 239 11.69 -7.28 -0.39
CA ILE A 239 11.05 -7.28 0.92
C ILE A 239 11.82 -8.18 1.89
N ASP A 240 11.68 -7.93 3.18
CA ASP A 240 12.22 -8.77 4.24
C ASP A 240 11.23 -9.86 4.69
N GLN A 241 11.61 -10.66 5.68
CA GLN A 241 10.80 -11.74 6.27
C GLN A 241 9.50 -11.24 6.93
N LYS A 242 9.43 -9.97 7.33
CA LYS A 242 8.21 -9.34 7.87
C LYS A 242 7.27 -8.84 6.77
N GLY A 243 7.73 -8.88 5.50
CA GLY A 243 7.03 -8.35 4.34
C GLY A 243 7.17 -6.84 4.18
N VAL A 244 8.12 -6.23 4.89
CA VAL A 244 8.45 -4.81 4.79
C VAL A 244 9.34 -4.56 3.58
N LEU A 245 9.03 -3.53 2.81
CA LEU A 245 9.84 -3.16 1.65
C LEU A 245 11.20 -2.63 2.10
N VAL A 246 12.26 -3.26 1.60
CA VAL A 246 13.65 -2.85 1.85
C VAL A 246 14.09 -1.81 0.82
N THR A 247 13.92 -2.13 -0.46
CA THR A 247 14.35 -1.27 -1.57
C THR A 247 13.64 -1.60 -2.86
N HIS A 248 13.71 -0.67 -3.81
CA HIS A 248 13.34 -0.89 -5.20
C HIS A 248 14.42 -0.36 -6.15
N ARG A 249 14.44 -0.91 -7.38
CA ARG A 249 15.31 -0.47 -8.47
C ARG A 249 14.54 -0.43 -9.76
N VAL A 250 14.78 0.57 -10.60
CA VAL A 250 14.06 0.81 -11.85
C VAL A 250 15.01 0.70 -13.04
N TRP A 251 14.55 0.06 -14.09
CA TRP A 251 15.30 -0.08 -15.36
C TRP A 251 14.39 0.11 -16.58
N PRO A 252 14.98 0.33 -17.76
CA PRO A 252 14.24 0.30 -19.02
C PRO A 252 13.47 -0.99 -19.22
N GLY A 253 12.38 -0.90 -19.98
CA GLY A 253 11.37 -1.96 -20.14
C GLY A 253 11.86 -3.26 -20.76
N ASN A 254 12.96 -3.23 -21.51
CA ASN A 254 13.60 -4.40 -22.14
C ASN A 254 14.51 -5.21 -21.18
N ARG A 255 14.63 -4.80 -19.91
CA ARG A 255 15.48 -5.47 -18.93
C ARG A 255 15.02 -6.89 -18.64
N THR A 256 15.92 -7.87 -18.78
CA THR A 256 15.66 -9.27 -18.45
C THR A 256 15.86 -9.56 -16.98
N ASP A 257 15.12 -10.55 -16.45
CA ASP A 257 15.20 -10.97 -15.04
C ASP A 257 16.62 -11.39 -14.66
N ALA A 258 17.27 -12.18 -15.50
CA ALA A 258 18.62 -12.66 -15.27
C ALA A 258 19.65 -11.52 -15.09
N LYS A 259 19.52 -10.43 -15.84
CA LYS A 259 20.44 -9.27 -15.75
C LYS A 259 20.19 -8.41 -14.51
N SER A 260 19.06 -8.58 -13.83
CA SER A 260 18.64 -7.72 -12.71
C SER A 260 19.19 -8.17 -11.35
N LEU A 261 19.49 -9.47 -11.17
CA LEU A 261 19.92 -10.01 -9.88
C LEU A 261 21.22 -9.37 -9.37
N LYS A 262 22.27 -9.36 -10.18
CA LYS A 262 23.60 -8.87 -9.76
C LYS A 262 23.60 -7.39 -9.31
N PRO A 263 22.89 -6.45 -10.00
CA PRO A 263 22.76 -5.08 -9.51
C PRO A 263 22.01 -4.97 -8.19
N VAL A 264 20.92 -5.74 -8.01
CA VAL A 264 20.15 -5.76 -6.75
C VAL A 264 21.02 -6.30 -5.62
N ASP A 265 21.66 -7.44 -5.80
CA ASP A 265 22.53 -8.05 -4.78
C ASP A 265 23.66 -7.12 -4.35
N ARG A 266 24.34 -6.47 -5.31
CA ARG A 266 25.38 -5.47 -4.99
C ARG A 266 24.86 -4.32 -4.17
N CYS A 267 23.65 -3.83 -4.47
CA CYS A 267 23.01 -2.79 -3.70
C CYS A 267 22.74 -3.25 -2.27
N LEU A 268 22.11 -4.42 -2.10
CA LEU A 268 21.79 -4.96 -0.78
C LEU A 268 23.03 -5.13 0.09
N LYS A 269 24.13 -5.63 -0.49
CA LYS A 269 25.37 -5.86 0.23
C LYS A 269 26.18 -4.59 0.49
N ASN A 270 26.41 -3.80 -0.56
CA ASN A 270 27.38 -2.69 -0.49
C ASN A 270 26.75 -1.40 0.01
N GLU A 271 25.46 -1.14 -0.29
CA GLU A 271 24.77 0.08 0.09
C GLU A 271 23.97 -0.11 1.39
N PHE A 272 23.24 -1.23 1.51
CA PHE A 272 22.43 -1.55 2.70
C PHE A 272 23.18 -2.35 3.79
N GLY A 273 24.34 -2.93 3.49
CA GLY A 273 25.09 -3.75 4.43
C GLY A 273 24.37 -5.04 4.87
N LEU A 274 23.39 -5.52 4.08
CA LEU A 274 22.55 -6.65 4.45
C LEU A 274 23.19 -7.97 4.01
N ASP A 275 23.36 -8.88 4.98
CA ASP A 275 23.89 -10.24 4.79
C ASP A 275 22.84 -11.30 5.14
N ALA A 276 21.64 -11.21 4.56
CA ALA A 276 20.57 -12.19 4.71
C ALA A 276 20.43 -13.07 3.46
N PRO A 277 19.92 -14.31 3.55
CA PRO A 277 19.67 -15.15 2.38
C PRO A 277 18.74 -14.49 1.35
N ARG A 278 19.11 -14.58 0.05
CA ARG A 278 18.32 -14.04 -1.06
C ARG A 278 17.37 -15.11 -1.58
N VAL A 279 16.10 -14.87 -1.52
CA VAL A 279 15.09 -15.73 -2.16
C VAL A 279 14.68 -15.07 -3.47
N VAL A 280 14.93 -15.75 -4.58
CA VAL A 280 14.72 -15.15 -5.91
C VAL A 280 13.86 -16.03 -6.81
N ASP A 281 13.20 -15.37 -7.78
CA ASP A 281 12.38 -16.09 -8.74
C ASP A 281 13.20 -16.92 -9.74
N ARG A 282 12.52 -17.93 -10.26
CA ARG A 282 13.01 -18.84 -11.31
C ARG A 282 13.58 -18.11 -12.53
N GLY A 283 13.03 -16.95 -12.89
CA GLY A 283 13.52 -16.12 -13.99
C GLY A 283 14.93 -15.58 -13.78
N MET A 284 15.30 -15.32 -12.52
CA MET A 284 16.63 -14.84 -12.13
C MET A 284 17.63 -15.98 -11.87
N ALA A 285 17.18 -17.21 -11.67
CA ALA A 285 17.97 -18.38 -11.30
C ALA A 285 18.76 -18.99 -12.48
N THR A 286 19.57 -18.19 -13.18
CA THR A 286 20.49 -18.70 -14.19
C THR A 286 21.77 -19.26 -13.57
N TRP A 287 22.44 -20.17 -14.25
CA TRP A 287 23.72 -20.72 -13.77
C TRP A 287 24.79 -19.63 -13.61
N GLU A 288 24.78 -18.63 -14.46
CA GLU A 288 25.69 -17.49 -14.35
C GLU A 288 25.45 -16.73 -13.04
N ASN A 289 24.16 -16.50 -12.69
CA ASN A 289 23.78 -15.82 -11.45
C ASN A 289 24.11 -16.68 -10.21
N LEU A 290 23.77 -17.97 -10.24
CA LEU A 290 24.11 -18.87 -9.12
C LEU A 290 25.62 -18.97 -8.91
N ASN A 291 26.42 -19.07 -9.97
CA ASN A 291 27.88 -19.08 -9.87
C ASN A 291 28.45 -17.73 -9.41
N TYR A 292 27.77 -16.62 -9.73
CA TYR A 292 28.11 -15.31 -9.18
C TYR A 292 27.88 -15.28 -7.67
N MET A 293 26.71 -15.73 -7.20
CA MET A 293 26.35 -15.78 -5.77
C MET A 293 27.35 -16.67 -5.00
N ASP A 294 27.68 -17.86 -5.52
CA ASP A 294 28.66 -18.77 -4.90
C ASP A 294 30.05 -18.14 -4.77
N ARG A 295 30.54 -17.45 -5.82
CA ARG A 295 31.83 -16.75 -5.78
C ARG A 295 31.84 -15.62 -4.76
N LYS A 296 30.71 -14.96 -4.57
CA LYS A 296 30.53 -13.89 -3.57
C LYS A 296 30.22 -14.42 -2.18
N LYS A 297 30.05 -15.74 -2.03
CA LYS A 297 29.66 -16.42 -0.79
C LYS A 297 28.28 -15.92 -0.27
N GLU A 298 27.40 -15.50 -1.19
CA GLU A 298 26.04 -15.08 -0.84
C GLU A 298 25.19 -16.30 -0.55
N ARG A 299 24.33 -16.18 0.48
CA ARG A 299 23.34 -17.21 0.81
C ARG A 299 22.10 -17.00 -0.06
N TYR A 300 21.52 -18.09 -0.57
CA TYR A 300 20.34 -17.98 -1.42
C TYR A 300 19.44 -19.22 -1.39
N LEU A 301 18.19 -19.01 -1.79
CA LEU A 301 17.20 -20.04 -2.08
C LEU A 301 16.48 -19.68 -3.39
N VAL A 302 16.45 -20.61 -4.35
CA VAL A 302 15.86 -20.40 -5.67
C VAL A 302 15.10 -21.62 -6.13
N ALA A 303 14.03 -21.43 -6.94
CA ALA A 303 13.45 -22.50 -7.72
C ALA A 303 14.12 -22.62 -9.08
N LEU A 304 14.44 -23.83 -9.52
CA LEU A 304 14.96 -24.10 -10.86
C LEU A 304 13.85 -24.49 -11.83
N ARG A 305 14.07 -24.21 -13.12
CA ARG A 305 13.24 -24.81 -14.17
C ARG A 305 13.57 -26.31 -14.28
N ALA A 306 12.58 -27.16 -14.08
CA ALA A 306 12.74 -28.62 -14.14
C ALA A 306 13.29 -29.12 -15.49
N GLU A 307 12.99 -28.39 -16.59
CA GLU A 307 13.15 -28.88 -17.96
C GLU A 307 14.58 -29.00 -18.49
N VAL A 308 15.55 -28.23 -18.02
CA VAL A 308 16.82 -28.12 -18.78
C VAL A 308 18.04 -28.66 -18.04
N LYS A 309 18.14 -28.50 -16.73
CA LYS A 309 19.38 -28.87 -15.99
C LYS A 309 19.14 -29.76 -14.79
N SER A 310 17.90 -29.89 -14.35
CA SER A 310 17.47 -30.85 -13.35
C SER A 310 17.35 -32.28 -13.92
N THR A 311 17.39 -32.48 -15.25
CA THR A 311 17.29 -33.80 -15.85
C THR A 311 18.38 -34.76 -15.39
N LYS A 312 19.63 -34.32 -15.23
CA LYS A 312 20.68 -35.13 -14.62
C LYS A 312 20.38 -35.42 -13.16
N LEU A 313 19.99 -34.42 -12.41
CA LEU A 313 19.63 -34.52 -11.01
C LEU A 313 18.41 -35.44 -10.81
N LEU A 314 17.35 -35.27 -11.59
CA LEU A 314 16.15 -36.11 -11.54
C LEU A 314 16.43 -37.54 -11.97
N LYS A 315 17.34 -37.79 -12.90
CA LYS A 315 17.80 -39.13 -13.28
C LYS A 315 18.55 -39.83 -12.15
N GLU A 316 19.31 -39.10 -11.35
CA GLU A 316 20.07 -39.61 -10.22
C GLU A 316 19.22 -39.84 -8.99
N ILE A 317 18.31 -38.90 -8.68
CA ILE A 317 17.37 -39.01 -7.55
C ILE A 317 16.31 -40.10 -7.80
N LYS A 318 16.09 -40.48 -9.08
CA LYS A 318 15.09 -41.44 -9.56
C LYS A 318 13.64 -40.99 -9.21
N LYS A 319 12.65 -41.84 -9.55
CA LYS A 319 11.23 -41.60 -9.23
C LYS A 319 10.98 -41.59 -7.71
N PRO A 320 9.92 -40.89 -7.23
CA PRO A 320 9.54 -40.99 -5.82
C PRO A 320 9.53 -42.42 -5.33
N ARG A 321 10.16 -42.67 -4.19
CA ARG A 321 10.27 -43.97 -3.53
C ARG A 321 9.73 -43.82 -2.12
N ASP A 322 9.60 -44.96 -1.44
CA ASP A 322 9.16 -44.99 -0.04
C ASP A 322 10.10 -44.27 0.92
N ASP A 323 11.35 -44.01 0.51
CA ASP A 323 12.35 -43.24 1.28
C ASP A 323 12.22 -41.73 1.15
N TRP A 324 11.32 -41.20 0.29
CA TRP A 324 11.05 -39.79 0.21
C TRP A 324 10.18 -39.35 1.39
N ILE A 325 10.55 -38.21 1.99
CA ILE A 325 9.82 -37.68 3.13
C ILE A 325 8.54 -36.95 2.68
N SER A 326 7.45 -37.14 3.42
CA SER A 326 6.24 -36.37 3.23
C SER A 326 6.43 -34.94 3.76
N VAL A 327 6.11 -33.93 2.94
CA VAL A 327 6.25 -32.52 3.27
C VAL A 327 4.92 -31.75 3.32
N GLY A 328 3.80 -32.49 3.28
CA GLY A 328 2.44 -31.96 3.33
C GLY A 328 1.79 -31.86 1.95
N ASP A 329 0.48 -31.62 1.91
CA ASP A 329 -0.33 -31.39 0.69
C ASP A 329 -0.18 -32.45 -0.42
N GLY A 330 0.08 -33.73 -0.03
CA GLY A 330 0.31 -34.81 -0.99
C GLY A 330 1.65 -34.72 -1.70
N GLU A 331 2.58 -33.99 -1.16
CA GLU A 331 3.94 -33.81 -1.68
C GLU A 331 4.94 -34.68 -0.95
N VAL A 332 5.87 -35.20 -1.71
CA VAL A 332 7.04 -35.91 -1.21
C VAL A 332 8.31 -35.24 -1.70
N ALA A 333 9.37 -35.26 -0.88
CA ALA A 333 10.62 -34.60 -1.19
C ALA A 333 11.83 -35.50 -0.89
N ALA A 334 12.90 -35.26 -1.63
CA ALA A 334 14.23 -35.79 -1.37
C ALA A 334 15.27 -34.73 -1.66
N SER A 335 16.44 -34.82 -1.03
CA SER A 335 17.52 -33.87 -1.27
C SER A 335 18.85 -34.55 -1.57
N VAL A 336 19.74 -33.78 -2.19
CA VAL A 336 21.14 -34.15 -2.42
C VAL A 336 22.02 -32.92 -2.30
N ILE A 337 23.17 -33.08 -1.65
CA ILE A 337 24.17 -32.03 -1.53
C ILE A 337 25.23 -32.25 -2.61
N ARG A 338 25.56 -31.20 -3.36
CA ARG A 338 26.63 -31.18 -4.36
C ARG A 338 27.50 -29.94 -4.17
N GLY A 339 28.67 -30.15 -3.65
CA GLY A 339 29.57 -29.05 -3.28
C GLY A 339 28.94 -28.13 -2.22
N LYS A 340 28.73 -26.88 -2.56
CA LYS A 340 28.16 -25.85 -1.67
C LYS A 340 26.63 -25.70 -1.79
N ARG A 341 25.95 -26.59 -2.53
CA ARG A 341 24.55 -26.46 -2.84
C ARG A 341 23.76 -27.68 -2.37
N LYS A 342 22.67 -27.47 -1.66
CA LYS A 342 21.64 -28.47 -1.42
C LYS A 342 20.54 -28.34 -2.47
N TYR A 343 20.21 -29.44 -3.13
CA TYR A 343 19.14 -29.55 -4.11
C TYR A 343 17.99 -30.31 -3.47
N VAL A 344 16.84 -29.67 -3.34
CA VAL A 344 15.61 -30.28 -2.83
C VAL A 344 14.67 -30.52 -4.00
N VAL A 345 14.31 -31.76 -4.24
CA VAL A 345 13.40 -32.19 -5.29
C VAL A 345 12.08 -32.54 -4.63
N VAL A 346 11.02 -31.92 -5.08
CA VAL A 346 9.64 -32.15 -4.62
C VAL A 346 8.83 -32.74 -5.75
N TRP A 347 7.97 -33.69 -5.44
CA TRP A 347 7.02 -34.25 -6.39
C TRP A 347 5.62 -34.29 -5.81
N ASN A 348 4.62 -33.96 -6.64
CA ASN A 348 3.20 -33.98 -6.29
C ASN A 348 2.40 -34.67 -7.41
N ALA A 349 1.70 -35.76 -7.06
CA ALA A 349 0.91 -36.56 -8.01
C ALA A 349 -0.24 -35.76 -8.64
N SER A 350 -0.96 -34.97 -7.85
CA SER A 350 -2.10 -34.17 -8.32
C SER A 350 -1.65 -33.10 -9.31
N VAL A 351 -0.51 -32.42 -9.01
CA VAL A 351 0.10 -31.44 -9.91
C VAL A 351 0.60 -32.12 -11.20
N ALA A 352 1.17 -33.32 -11.10
CA ALA A 352 1.60 -34.09 -12.27
C ALA A 352 0.44 -34.36 -13.23
N GLU A 353 -0.69 -34.84 -12.70
CA GLU A 353 -1.89 -35.14 -13.49
C GLU A 353 -2.49 -33.84 -14.10
N THR A 354 -2.53 -32.75 -13.36
CA THR A 354 -2.98 -31.45 -13.84
C THR A 354 -2.11 -30.95 -14.98
N ASN A 355 -0.79 -30.96 -14.83
CA ASN A 355 0.15 -30.55 -15.86
C ASN A 355 -0.01 -31.36 -17.16
N LYS A 356 -0.21 -32.68 -17.02
CA LYS A 356 -0.46 -33.59 -18.14
C LYS A 356 -1.75 -33.25 -18.86
N LYS A 357 -2.86 -33.06 -18.12
CA LYS A 357 -4.17 -32.68 -18.68
C LYS A 357 -4.13 -31.35 -19.40
N GLU A 358 -3.54 -30.33 -18.77
CA GLU A 358 -3.40 -28.99 -19.38
C GLU A 358 -2.57 -29.04 -20.66
N ARG A 359 -1.44 -29.74 -20.65
CA ARG A 359 -0.57 -29.86 -21.83
C ARG A 359 -1.30 -30.55 -22.98
N LYS A 360 -1.99 -31.67 -22.71
CA LYS A 360 -2.81 -32.37 -23.72
C LYS A 360 -3.89 -31.46 -24.29
N SER A 361 -4.61 -30.73 -23.44
CA SER A 361 -5.66 -29.78 -23.88
C SER A 361 -5.09 -28.67 -24.77
N LYS A 362 -3.95 -28.07 -24.39
CA LYS A 362 -3.30 -27.02 -25.19
C LYS A 362 -2.84 -27.53 -26.54
N VAL A 363 -2.28 -28.74 -26.59
CA VAL A 363 -1.84 -29.36 -27.85
C VAL A 363 -3.05 -29.67 -28.74
N SER A 364 -4.12 -30.31 -28.23
CA SER A 364 -5.32 -30.62 -29.01
C SER A 364 -6.00 -29.37 -29.58
N LYS A 365 -6.15 -28.31 -28.77
CA LYS A 365 -6.72 -27.03 -29.24
C LYS A 365 -5.87 -26.39 -30.33
N ALA A 366 -4.56 -26.45 -30.21
CA ALA A 366 -3.65 -25.93 -31.24
C ALA A 366 -3.76 -26.74 -32.55
N GLU A 367 -3.81 -28.08 -32.45
CA GLU A 367 -3.99 -28.96 -33.60
C GLU A 367 -5.33 -28.71 -34.34
N GLU A 368 -6.42 -28.49 -33.60
CA GLU A 368 -7.72 -28.13 -34.15
C GLU A 368 -7.67 -26.80 -34.91
N GLU A 369 -7.03 -25.76 -34.36
CA GLU A 369 -6.88 -24.48 -35.08
C GLU A 369 -5.91 -24.57 -36.27
N LEU A 370 -4.83 -25.35 -36.16
CA LEU A 370 -3.92 -25.61 -37.29
C LEU A 370 -4.62 -26.37 -38.43
N ASN A 371 -5.49 -27.33 -38.11
CA ASN A 371 -6.29 -28.02 -39.11
C ASN A 371 -7.27 -27.07 -39.85
N LYS A 372 -7.82 -26.05 -39.17
CA LYS A 372 -8.63 -25.02 -39.84
C LYS A 372 -7.81 -24.20 -40.85
N ILE A 373 -6.53 -23.91 -40.54
CA ILE A 373 -5.61 -23.28 -41.51
C ILE A 373 -5.39 -24.21 -42.69
N LEU A 374 -5.12 -25.49 -42.47
CA LEU A 374 -4.93 -26.46 -43.55
C LEU A 374 -6.13 -26.52 -44.48
N ILE A 375 -7.34 -26.62 -43.93
CA ILE A 375 -8.58 -26.58 -44.72
C ILE A 375 -8.72 -25.25 -45.52
N SER A 376 -8.26 -24.12 -44.96
CA SER A 376 -8.30 -22.84 -45.62
C SER A 376 -7.29 -22.74 -46.79
N VAL A 377 -6.14 -23.39 -46.65
CA VAL A 377 -5.16 -23.56 -47.73
C VAL A 377 -5.75 -24.44 -48.82
N GLU A 378 -6.30 -25.60 -48.51
CA GLU A 378 -6.92 -26.53 -49.45
C GLU A 378 -8.09 -25.90 -50.22
N LYS A 379 -8.85 -24.99 -49.59
CA LYS A 379 -9.94 -24.24 -50.24
C LYS A 379 -9.46 -22.99 -51.00
N GLY A 380 -8.16 -22.75 -51.10
CA GLY A 380 -7.57 -21.59 -51.78
C GLY A 380 -7.81 -20.25 -51.10
N LYS A 381 -8.27 -20.22 -49.83
CA LYS A 381 -8.46 -19.00 -49.06
C LYS A 381 -7.15 -18.42 -48.53
N ILE A 382 -6.13 -19.24 -48.38
CA ILE A 382 -4.76 -18.87 -48.03
C ILE A 382 -3.90 -19.39 -49.17
N SER A 383 -3.33 -18.49 -49.97
CA SER A 383 -2.53 -18.78 -51.14
C SER A 383 -1.06 -18.34 -51.00
N ASP A 384 -0.75 -17.58 -49.93
CA ASP A 384 0.61 -17.13 -49.64
C ASP A 384 1.20 -17.89 -48.45
N LYS A 385 2.45 -18.32 -48.65
CA LYS A 385 3.19 -19.07 -47.61
C LYS A 385 3.49 -18.20 -46.39
N SER A 386 3.77 -16.91 -46.57
CA SER A 386 4.12 -16.01 -45.48
C SER A 386 2.92 -15.79 -44.57
N ASP A 387 1.71 -15.55 -45.10
CA ASP A 387 0.45 -15.41 -44.36
C ASP A 387 0.12 -16.71 -43.58
N ARG A 388 0.33 -17.87 -44.22
CA ARG A 388 0.16 -19.17 -43.60
C ARG A 388 1.10 -19.32 -42.37
N ASP A 389 2.38 -19.04 -42.57
CA ASP A 389 3.42 -19.23 -41.53
C ASP A 389 3.23 -18.26 -40.38
N GLU A 390 2.77 -17.04 -40.63
CA GLU A 390 2.42 -16.08 -39.58
C GLU A 390 1.25 -16.60 -38.73
N LYS A 391 0.17 -17.09 -39.33
CA LYS A 391 -0.99 -17.67 -38.64
C LYS A 391 -0.60 -18.91 -37.83
N ILE A 392 0.23 -19.79 -38.40
CA ILE A 392 0.77 -20.96 -37.71
C ILE A 392 1.60 -20.51 -36.50
N GLY A 393 2.48 -19.53 -36.69
CA GLY A 393 3.31 -18.95 -35.63
C GLY A 393 2.48 -18.32 -34.51
N TYR A 394 1.42 -17.61 -34.88
CA TYR A 394 0.45 -17.07 -33.91
C TYR A 394 -0.20 -18.15 -33.06
N ILE A 395 -0.75 -19.22 -33.67
CA ILE A 395 -1.41 -20.34 -32.95
C ILE A 395 -0.40 -21.01 -32.03
N LYS A 396 0.80 -21.33 -32.51
CA LYS A 396 1.84 -21.97 -31.69
C LYS A 396 2.23 -21.13 -30.47
N ARG A 397 2.27 -19.80 -30.61
CA ARG A 397 2.50 -18.86 -29.49
C ARG A 397 1.29 -18.75 -28.56
N LYS A 398 0.07 -18.60 -29.12
CA LYS A 398 -1.20 -18.49 -28.38
C LYS A 398 -1.38 -19.64 -27.37
N TYR A 399 -1.09 -20.88 -27.80
CA TYR A 399 -1.22 -22.08 -26.96
C TYR A 399 0.10 -22.48 -26.27
N GLY A 400 1.22 -21.81 -26.53
CA GLY A 400 2.52 -22.14 -25.95
C GLY A 400 3.05 -23.51 -26.36
N VAL A 401 2.69 -23.99 -27.57
CA VAL A 401 3.00 -25.36 -28.04
C VAL A 401 4.18 -25.43 -29.01
N THR A 402 4.90 -24.36 -29.21
CA THR A 402 6.04 -24.27 -30.17
C THR A 402 7.08 -25.39 -29.97
N LYS A 403 7.31 -25.81 -28.72
CA LYS A 403 8.23 -26.90 -28.39
C LYS A 403 7.65 -28.31 -28.59
N TYR A 404 6.33 -28.43 -28.70
CA TYR A 404 5.63 -29.73 -28.74
C TYR A 404 5.15 -30.13 -30.12
N ILE A 405 4.93 -29.13 -31.01
CA ILE A 405 4.38 -29.33 -32.35
C ILE A 405 5.40 -28.88 -33.40
N ASP A 406 5.62 -29.72 -34.42
CA ASP A 406 6.36 -29.39 -35.64
C ASP A 406 5.42 -29.30 -36.83
N ILE A 407 5.82 -28.50 -37.82
CA ILE A 407 5.12 -28.32 -39.09
C ILE A 407 6.06 -28.79 -40.19
N LYS A 408 5.60 -29.72 -40.99
CA LYS A 408 6.33 -30.18 -42.18
C LYS A 408 5.57 -29.78 -43.41
N ASP A 409 6.20 -29.00 -44.25
CA ASP A 409 5.67 -28.58 -45.54
C ASP A 409 5.57 -29.78 -46.49
N LYS A 410 4.50 -29.85 -47.28
CA LYS A 410 4.36 -30.77 -48.40
C LYS A 410 5.11 -30.22 -49.65
N ILE A 411 5.21 -31.05 -50.69
CA ILE A 411 5.97 -30.75 -51.91
C ILE A 411 5.50 -29.47 -52.60
N ASP A 412 4.22 -29.12 -52.50
CA ASP A 412 3.65 -27.88 -53.02
C ASP A 412 4.06 -26.62 -52.27
N GLY A 413 4.77 -26.76 -51.16
CA GLY A 413 5.29 -25.68 -50.32
C GLY A 413 4.23 -24.88 -49.55
N LEU A 414 2.93 -25.16 -49.76
CA LEU A 414 1.81 -24.45 -49.14
C LEU A 414 1.07 -25.34 -48.15
N ASN A 415 0.74 -26.58 -48.53
CA ASN A 415 0.17 -27.57 -47.64
C ASN A 415 1.20 -28.08 -46.63
N PHE A 416 0.75 -28.49 -45.43
CA PHE A 416 1.62 -28.95 -44.35
C PHE A 416 1.00 -30.12 -43.58
N THR A 417 1.82 -30.78 -42.78
CA THR A 417 1.39 -31.76 -41.78
C THR A 417 1.79 -31.28 -40.40
N VAL A 418 0.94 -31.60 -39.41
CA VAL A 418 1.21 -31.31 -38.01
C VAL A 418 1.76 -32.56 -37.32
N GLU A 419 2.96 -32.48 -36.77
CA GLU A 419 3.60 -33.58 -36.07
C GLU A 419 3.86 -33.26 -34.62
N ARG A 420 3.58 -34.21 -33.72
CA ARG A 420 3.93 -34.10 -32.32
C ARG A 420 5.40 -34.47 -32.13
N LYS A 421 6.16 -33.60 -31.49
CA LYS A 421 7.56 -33.86 -31.20
C LYS A 421 7.70 -34.87 -30.05
N LYS A 422 8.73 -35.70 -30.08
CA LYS A 422 9.10 -36.63 -29.01
C LYS A 422 9.25 -35.96 -27.63
N ILE A 423 9.62 -34.66 -27.60
CA ILE A 423 9.72 -33.88 -26.37
C ILE A 423 8.37 -33.77 -25.62
N LEU A 424 7.24 -33.99 -26.29
CA LEU A 424 5.92 -34.02 -25.65
C LEU A 424 5.79 -35.22 -24.69
N GLU A 425 6.28 -36.40 -25.13
CA GLU A 425 6.31 -37.61 -24.29
C GLU A 425 7.36 -37.48 -23.18
N ASP A 426 8.52 -36.91 -23.49
CA ASP A 426 9.55 -36.65 -22.51
C ASP A 426 9.12 -35.66 -21.41
N ALA A 427 8.25 -34.69 -21.75
CA ALA A 427 7.75 -33.73 -20.78
C ALA A 427 6.92 -34.40 -19.65
N GLU A 428 6.22 -35.50 -19.94
CA GLU A 428 5.46 -36.25 -18.91
C GLU A 428 6.33 -36.80 -17.80
N LYS A 429 7.63 -37.03 -18.07
CA LYS A 429 8.58 -37.54 -17.06
C LYS A 429 8.92 -36.51 -15.99
N TYR A 430 8.63 -35.23 -16.25
CA TYR A 430 8.96 -34.10 -15.36
C TYR A 430 7.72 -33.44 -14.74
N ASP A 431 6.52 -33.99 -15.02
CA ASP A 431 5.28 -33.46 -14.45
C ASP A 431 5.25 -33.65 -12.94
N GLY A 432 4.78 -32.64 -12.24
CA GLY A 432 4.67 -32.64 -10.79
C GLY A 432 5.98 -32.39 -10.04
N TYR A 433 7.11 -32.29 -10.74
CA TYR A 433 8.40 -32.01 -10.10
C TYR A 433 8.66 -30.52 -9.97
N GLN A 434 9.16 -30.16 -8.79
CA GLN A 434 9.78 -28.88 -8.51
C GLN A 434 11.19 -29.12 -7.95
N VAL A 435 12.12 -28.23 -8.25
CA VAL A 435 13.51 -28.33 -7.76
C VAL A 435 13.90 -27.00 -7.15
N PHE A 436 14.27 -27.02 -5.89
CA PHE A 436 14.84 -25.90 -5.16
C PHE A 436 16.34 -26.09 -4.97
N VAL A 437 17.07 -24.99 -4.98
CA VAL A 437 18.52 -24.96 -4.72
C VAL A 437 18.81 -23.92 -3.66
N THR A 438 19.54 -24.33 -2.64
CA THR A 438 19.96 -23.42 -1.57
C THR A 438 21.42 -23.65 -1.19
N THR A 439 22.05 -22.63 -0.63
CA THR A 439 23.35 -22.71 0.05
C THR A 439 23.22 -22.96 1.54
N GLU A 440 22.01 -22.91 2.09
CA GLU A 440 21.69 -23.23 3.49
C GLU A 440 21.60 -24.76 3.61
N LEU A 441 22.73 -25.42 3.91
CA LEU A 441 22.85 -26.87 3.88
C LEU A 441 22.14 -27.55 5.04
N ASP A 442 22.00 -26.87 6.16
CA ASP A 442 21.42 -27.38 7.41
C ASP A 442 19.89 -27.38 7.42
N LEU A 443 19.24 -26.62 6.54
CA LEU A 443 17.78 -26.61 6.44
C LEU A 443 17.27 -27.99 5.98
N SER A 444 16.23 -28.50 6.63
CA SER A 444 15.50 -29.68 6.17
C SER A 444 14.78 -29.41 4.83
N GLU A 445 14.35 -30.45 4.15
CA GLU A 445 13.57 -30.34 2.91
C GLU A 445 12.31 -29.51 3.11
N LYS A 446 11.63 -29.76 4.22
CA LYS A 446 10.39 -29.04 4.60
C LYS A 446 10.66 -27.55 4.81
N GLU A 447 11.69 -27.18 5.57
CA GLU A 447 12.07 -25.78 5.80
C GLU A 447 12.45 -25.05 4.50
N VAL A 448 13.17 -25.71 3.59
CA VAL A 448 13.50 -25.15 2.27
C VAL A 448 12.24 -24.84 1.47
N ILE A 449 11.27 -25.78 1.45
CA ILE A 449 10.02 -25.63 0.71
C ILE A 449 9.16 -24.53 1.33
N GLU A 450 8.97 -24.55 2.63
CA GLU A 450 8.20 -23.53 3.37
C GLU A 450 8.83 -22.15 3.20
N SER A 451 10.16 -22.05 3.33
CA SER A 451 10.89 -20.80 3.10
C SER A 451 10.69 -20.26 1.69
N TYR A 452 10.65 -21.12 0.66
CA TYR A 452 10.35 -20.64 -0.69
C TYR A 452 8.89 -20.19 -0.86
N ARG A 453 7.94 -20.88 -0.24
CA ARG A 453 6.50 -20.57 -0.34
C ARG A 453 6.10 -19.27 0.33
N ILE A 454 6.81 -18.86 1.39
CA ILE A 454 6.63 -17.53 2.01
C ILE A 454 6.79 -16.41 0.97
N ARG A 455 7.49 -16.66 -0.14
CA ARG A 455 7.62 -15.75 -1.27
C ARG A 455 6.28 -15.24 -1.85
N ASP A 456 5.17 -15.94 -1.61
CA ASP A 456 3.81 -15.44 -1.90
C ASP A 456 3.53 -14.05 -1.28
N GLN A 457 4.24 -13.68 -0.22
CA GLN A 457 4.10 -12.34 0.39
C GLN A 457 4.57 -11.22 -0.55
N ILE A 458 5.71 -11.40 -1.27
CA ILE A 458 6.16 -10.37 -2.22
C ILE A 458 5.24 -10.29 -3.43
N GLU A 459 4.69 -11.42 -3.89
CA GLU A 459 3.72 -11.42 -4.99
C GLU A 459 2.44 -10.67 -4.61
N LYS A 460 1.95 -10.86 -3.37
CA LYS A 460 0.83 -10.10 -2.81
C LYS A 460 1.15 -8.60 -2.67
N ALA A 461 2.34 -8.27 -2.19
CA ALA A 461 2.81 -6.89 -2.06
C ALA A 461 2.85 -6.19 -3.43
N ILE A 462 3.41 -6.83 -4.46
CA ILE A 462 3.45 -6.30 -5.83
C ILE A 462 2.04 -6.15 -6.41
N ARG A 463 1.13 -7.08 -6.14
CA ARG A 463 -0.27 -6.98 -6.56
C ARG A 463 -0.94 -5.75 -5.94
N THR A 464 -0.79 -5.56 -4.64
CA THR A 464 -1.30 -4.38 -3.92
C THR A 464 -0.73 -3.08 -4.50
N LEU A 465 0.57 -3.06 -4.77
CA LEU A 465 1.25 -1.90 -5.37
C LEU A 465 0.67 -1.54 -6.74
N LYS A 466 0.46 -2.54 -7.60
CA LYS A 466 -0.08 -2.32 -8.95
C LYS A 466 -1.53 -1.86 -8.96
N SER A 467 -2.38 -2.54 -8.20
CA SER A 467 -3.83 -2.35 -8.27
C SER A 467 -4.32 -1.28 -7.31
N PHE A 468 -4.05 -1.43 -6.02
CA PHE A 468 -4.59 -0.54 -4.98
C PHE A 468 -3.81 0.78 -4.89
N ILE A 469 -2.47 0.75 -4.81
CA ILE A 469 -1.63 1.96 -4.67
C ILE A 469 -1.56 2.75 -5.99
N GLY A 470 -1.97 2.14 -7.11
CA GLY A 470 -2.07 2.82 -8.40
C GLY A 470 -0.72 3.02 -9.10
N LEU A 471 0.21 2.08 -8.92
CA LEU A 471 1.45 2.08 -9.70
C LEU A 471 1.19 1.79 -11.19
N HIS A 472 0.09 1.19 -11.54
CA HIS A 472 -0.24 0.65 -12.85
C HIS A 472 -1.61 1.15 -13.34
N PRO A 473 -1.72 1.85 -14.49
CA PRO A 473 -0.63 2.34 -15.36
C PRO A 473 0.15 3.52 -14.79
N GLN A 474 1.28 3.90 -15.43
CA GLN A 474 1.99 5.13 -15.13
C GLN A 474 1.28 6.33 -15.75
N ASN A 475 0.90 7.29 -14.90
CA ASN A 475 0.20 8.52 -15.29
C ASN A 475 1.13 9.74 -15.38
N VAL A 476 2.42 9.58 -15.07
CA VAL A 476 3.45 10.61 -15.19
C VAL A 476 4.37 10.30 -16.36
N ARG A 477 4.93 11.33 -17.02
CA ARG A 477 5.54 11.18 -18.33
C ARG A 477 7.06 11.29 -18.32
N THR A 478 7.62 12.25 -17.58
CA THR A 478 9.07 12.45 -17.56
C THR A 478 9.76 11.35 -16.75
N LYS A 479 11.01 11.05 -17.07
CA LYS A 479 11.83 10.08 -16.31
C LYS A 479 11.88 10.44 -14.82
N GLU A 480 12.07 11.72 -14.52
CA GLU A 480 12.19 12.23 -13.16
C GLU A 480 10.89 11.98 -12.38
N HIS A 481 9.74 12.33 -12.97
CA HIS A 481 8.45 12.11 -12.33
C HIS A 481 8.13 10.61 -12.18
N VAL A 482 8.50 9.77 -13.14
CA VAL A 482 8.30 8.32 -13.07
C VAL A 482 9.10 7.73 -11.89
N LEU A 483 10.38 8.09 -11.77
CA LEU A 483 11.23 7.61 -10.68
C LEU A 483 10.72 8.08 -9.31
N GLY A 484 10.32 9.35 -9.21
CA GLY A 484 9.72 9.91 -8.00
C GLY A 484 8.40 9.25 -7.63
N ASN A 485 7.50 9.04 -8.60
CA ASN A 485 6.23 8.35 -8.37
C ASN A 485 6.43 6.90 -7.89
N ILE A 486 7.41 6.19 -8.44
CA ILE A 486 7.73 4.83 -7.97
C ILE A 486 8.21 4.86 -6.52
N PHE A 487 9.04 5.84 -6.13
CA PHE A 487 9.45 6.00 -4.74
C PHE A 487 8.26 6.27 -3.81
N VAL A 488 7.35 7.16 -4.18
CA VAL A 488 6.11 7.45 -3.41
C VAL A 488 5.26 6.20 -3.25
N CYS A 489 5.00 5.46 -4.35
CA CYS A 489 4.23 4.22 -4.31
C CYS A 489 4.92 3.13 -3.48
N ALA A 490 6.25 3.01 -3.59
CA ALA A 490 7.04 2.06 -2.82
C ALA A 490 7.00 2.37 -1.31
N THR A 491 7.12 3.64 -0.94
CA THR A 491 7.00 4.09 0.45
C THR A 491 5.57 3.89 0.97
N ALA A 492 4.54 4.10 0.14
CA ALA A 492 3.15 3.80 0.51
C ALA A 492 2.94 2.30 0.82
N LEU A 493 3.52 1.41 0.00
CA LEU A 493 3.52 -0.03 0.29
C LEU A 493 4.25 -0.34 1.60
N GLN A 494 5.36 0.34 1.88
CA GLN A 494 6.15 0.15 3.09
C GLN A 494 5.34 0.49 4.34
N LEU A 495 4.63 1.64 4.38
CA LEU A 495 3.73 1.99 5.49
C LEU A 495 2.64 0.93 5.68
N ARG A 496 2.02 0.48 4.59
CA ARG A 496 0.99 -0.56 4.62
C ARG A 496 1.52 -1.89 5.17
N SER A 497 2.76 -2.23 4.84
CA SER A 497 3.43 -3.42 5.37
C SER A 497 3.70 -3.32 6.86
N ILE A 498 4.05 -2.12 7.35
CA ILE A 498 4.25 -1.84 8.78
C ILE A 498 2.92 -1.97 9.54
N LEU A 499 1.83 -1.40 9.02
CA LEU A 499 0.51 -1.56 9.65
C LEU A 499 0.14 -3.05 9.77
N ARG A 500 0.37 -3.85 8.72
CA ARG A 500 0.14 -5.31 8.75
C ARG A 500 1.02 -6.01 9.77
N MET A 501 2.28 -5.64 9.87
CA MET A 501 3.20 -6.17 10.86
C MET A 501 2.70 -5.88 12.29
N LYS A 502 2.28 -4.64 12.57
CA LYS A 502 1.72 -4.24 13.88
C LYS A 502 0.48 -5.06 14.25
N LEU A 503 -0.44 -5.31 13.31
CA LEU A 503 -1.61 -6.17 13.53
C LEU A 503 -1.20 -7.61 13.86
N LYS A 504 -0.29 -8.18 13.06
CA LYS A 504 0.20 -9.54 13.24
C LYS A 504 0.93 -9.74 14.57
N ASP A 505 1.77 -8.78 14.97
CA ASP A 505 2.52 -8.84 16.22
C ASP A 505 1.59 -8.76 17.45
N LYS A 506 0.37 -8.21 17.29
CA LYS A 506 -0.70 -8.22 18.31
C LYS A 506 -1.67 -9.41 18.18
N GLY A 507 -1.42 -10.35 17.26
CA GLY A 507 -2.28 -11.52 17.03
C GLY A 507 -3.65 -11.19 16.43
N ILE A 508 -3.79 -10.05 15.75
CA ILE A 508 -5.05 -9.61 15.13
C ILE A 508 -5.08 -10.11 13.69
N ASP A 509 -6.01 -11.02 13.41
CA ASP A 509 -6.24 -11.61 12.09
C ASP A 509 -7.27 -10.81 11.29
N THR A 510 -6.94 -9.55 11.02
CA THR A 510 -7.75 -8.63 10.21
C THR A 510 -6.93 -8.16 9.01
N SER A 511 -7.55 -8.10 7.83
CA SER A 511 -6.90 -7.56 6.65
C SER A 511 -6.66 -6.05 6.80
N ILE A 512 -5.63 -5.51 6.13
CA ILE A 512 -5.37 -4.05 6.16
C ILE A 512 -6.56 -3.29 5.56
N GLU A 513 -7.20 -3.84 4.52
CA GLU A 513 -8.37 -3.24 3.89
C GLU A 513 -9.54 -3.11 4.88
N GLU A 514 -9.74 -4.10 5.73
CA GLU A 514 -10.78 -4.11 6.75
C GLU A 514 -10.41 -3.18 7.93
N ALA A 515 -9.17 -3.23 8.38
CA ALA A 515 -8.68 -2.31 9.41
C ALA A 515 -8.82 -0.84 8.97
N MET A 516 -8.46 -0.50 7.73
CA MET A 516 -8.62 0.85 7.19
C MET A 516 -10.10 1.26 7.08
N ARG A 517 -11.00 0.36 6.68
CA ARG A 517 -12.45 0.61 6.68
C ARG A 517 -13.00 0.83 8.09
N THR A 518 -12.51 0.08 9.07
CA THR A 518 -12.92 0.26 10.47
C THR A 518 -12.41 1.61 11.00
N LEU A 519 -11.17 1.97 10.68
CA LEU A 519 -10.59 3.27 11.04
C LEU A 519 -11.32 4.45 10.37
N ASP A 520 -11.84 4.27 9.15
CA ASP A 520 -12.60 5.31 8.44
C ASP A 520 -13.90 5.71 9.17
N ARG A 521 -14.31 4.97 10.19
CA ARG A 521 -15.39 5.35 11.10
C ARG A 521 -15.01 6.53 12.01
N LEU A 522 -13.72 6.80 12.19
CA LEU A 522 -13.22 8.02 12.82
C LEU A 522 -13.25 9.15 11.80
N LYS A 523 -14.07 10.16 12.07
CA LYS A 523 -14.24 11.33 11.20
C LYS A 523 -13.79 12.60 11.93
N ALA A 524 -13.18 13.51 11.19
CA ALA A 524 -13.03 14.90 11.59
C ALA A 524 -14.21 15.70 11.03
N ILE A 525 -14.77 16.59 11.84
CA ILE A 525 -15.96 17.37 11.47
C ILE A 525 -15.58 18.85 11.53
N HIS A 526 -15.84 19.56 10.44
CA HIS A 526 -15.75 21.00 10.35
C HIS A 526 -17.09 21.60 10.74
N ILE A 527 -17.10 22.42 11.78
CA ILE A 527 -18.33 23.02 12.29
C ILE A 527 -18.16 24.54 12.32
N ALA A 528 -18.97 25.25 11.57
CA ALA A 528 -19.08 26.70 11.69
C ALA A 528 -19.96 27.04 12.91
N VAL A 529 -19.47 27.87 13.80
CA VAL A 529 -20.18 28.33 14.99
C VAL A 529 -20.29 29.85 14.96
N GLY A 530 -21.50 30.35 14.89
CA GLY A 530 -21.78 31.79 15.04
C GLY A 530 -22.21 32.53 13.78
N LYS A 531 -22.75 33.75 13.97
CA LYS A 531 -23.20 34.65 12.91
C LYS A 531 -22.05 35.29 12.11
N ASP A 532 -20.83 35.22 12.61
CA ASP A 532 -19.66 35.95 12.09
C ASP A 532 -18.60 35.04 11.44
N GLY A 533 -18.94 33.77 11.17
CA GLY A 533 -18.09 32.87 10.38
C GLY A 533 -16.84 32.36 11.09
N GLU A 534 -16.77 32.40 12.42
CA GLU A 534 -15.71 31.70 13.16
C GLU A 534 -15.83 30.18 12.94
N VAL A 535 -14.82 29.62 12.29
CA VAL A 535 -14.75 28.20 11.98
C VAL A 535 -14.00 27.47 13.09
N HIS A 536 -14.64 26.53 13.75
CA HIS A 536 -14.00 25.67 14.73
C HIS A 536 -13.98 24.23 14.23
N VAL A 537 -12.80 23.63 14.19
CA VAL A 537 -12.67 22.22 13.84
C VAL A 537 -12.83 21.36 15.09
N TYR A 538 -13.87 20.54 15.11
CA TYR A 538 -14.11 19.60 16.20
C TYR A 538 -13.87 18.16 15.76
N ARG A 539 -13.08 17.44 16.55
CA ARG A 539 -12.93 16.01 16.50
C ARG A 539 -14.10 15.35 17.22
N LYS A 540 -14.93 14.59 16.53
CA LYS A 540 -15.89 13.71 17.19
C LYS A 540 -15.49 12.26 17.00
N LEU A 541 -15.00 11.65 18.08
CA LEU A 541 -15.00 10.21 18.22
C LEU A 541 -16.46 9.73 18.31
N ARG A 542 -16.95 9.07 17.28
CA ARG A 542 -18.14 8.25 17.41
C ARG A 542 -17.81 7.11 18.36
N ARG A 543 -18.80 6.58 19.14
CA ARG A 543 -18.62 5.45 20.07
C ARG A 543 -17.59 4.47 19.53
N THR A 544 -16.44 4.37 20.19
CA THR A 544 -15.42 3.37 19.90
C THR A 544 -15.97 2.04 20.38
N ASP A 545 -16.42 1.19 19.45
CA ASP A 545 -16.65 -0.22 19.77
C ASP A 545 -15.30 -0.93 19.98
N GLY A 546 -15.36 -2.17 20.46
CA GLY A 546 -14.17 -2.90 20.86
C GLY A 546 -13.10 -3.02 19.76
N GLU A 547 -13.51 -3.22 18.49
CA GLU A 547 -12.59 -3.36 17.37
C GLU A 547 -11.87 -2.05 17.03
N LEU A 548 -12.61 -0.96 16.89
CA LEU A 548 -12.03 0.35 16.61
C LEU A 548 -11.09 0.80 17.73
N LYS A 549 -11.45 0.56 18.99
CA LYS A 549 -10.59 0.84 20.13
C LYS A 549 -9.28 0.06 20.06
N THR A 550 -9.35 -1.22 19.72
CA THR A 550 -8.17 -2.07 19.53
C THR A 550 -7.25 -1.52 18.43
N LEU A 551 -7.80 -1.08 17.30
CA LEU A 551 -7.00 -0.50 16.21
C LEU A 551 -6.36 0.84 16.62
N ILE A 552 -7.07 1.69 17.36
CA ILE A 552 -6.54 2.95 17.92
C ILE A 552 -5.32 2.67 18.80
N GLU A 553 -5.40 1.66 19.67
CA GLU A 553 -4.29 1.24 20.53
C GLU A 553 -3.11 0.66 19.74
N VAL A 554 -3.39 -0.25 18.78
CA VAL A 554 -2.35 -0.90 17.93
C VAL A 554 -1.57 0.11 17.11
N PHE A 555 -2.25 1.11 16.57
CA PHE A 555 -1.62 2.12 15.73
C PHE A 555 -1.16 3.37 16.49
N SER A 556 -1.17 3.31 17.84
CA SER A 556 -0.67 4.39 18.72
C SER A 556 -1.39 5.72 18.49
N MET A 557 -2.69 5.66 18.17
CA MET A 557 -3.53 6.83 17.94
C MET A 557 -4.10 7.29 19.28
N ALA A 558 -3.68 8.44 19.80
CA ALA A 558 -4.19 8.95 21.08
C ALA A 558 -5.69 9.30 20.97
N GLU A 559 -6.49 8.87 21.97
CA GLU A 559 -7.94 9.14 22.02
C GLU A 559 -8.27 10.64 22.09
N ASN A 560 -7.34 11.49 22.52
CA ASN A 560 -7.56 12.89 22.91
C ASN A 560 -6.62 13.89 22.23
N GLU A 561 -6.05 13.59 21.05
CA GLU A 561 -5.33 14.64 20.31
C GLU A 561 -6.31 15.72 19.86
N LYS A 562 -6.18 16.92 20.42
CA LYS A 562 -6.87 18.11 19.91
C LYS A 562 -6.31 18.37 18.50
N LEU A 563 -7.20 18.45 17.53
CA LEU A 563 -6.82 19.01 16.23
C LEU A 563 -6.37 20.45 16.48
N PRO A 564 -5.26 20.90 15.87
CA PRO A 564 -4.85 22.29 16.00
C PRO A 564 -5.95 23.20 15.47
N GLU A 565 -6.22 24.28 16.20
CA GLU A 565 -7.01 25.39 15.69
C GLU A 565 -6.23 25.95 14.48
N VAL A 566 -6.86 25.97 13.32
CA VAL A 566 -6.29 26.57 12.11
C VAL A 566 -7.10 27.84 11.86
N ASP A 567 -6.44 28.99 11.94
CA ASP A 567 -6.96 30.23 11.36
C ASP A 567 -7.11 29.98 9.85
N VAL A 568 -8.32 30.05 9.34
CA VAL A 568 -8.67 29.88 7.92
C VAL A 568 -8.56 31.23 7.21
#